data_30cf0a003ba75a0d8f770899657885c3
#
_entry.id   30cf0a003ba75a0d8f770899657885c3
#
_cell.length_a   1.000
_cell.length_b   1.000
_cell.length_c   1.000
_cell.angle_alpha   90.00
_cell.angle_beta   90.00
_cell.angle_gamma   90.00
#
_symmetry.space_group_name_H-M   'P 1'
#
loop_
_entity.id
_entity.type
_entity.pdbx_description
1 polymer ?
#
loop_
_entity_poly.entity_id
_entity_poly.type
_entity_poly.pdbx_seq_one_letter_code
_entity_poly.pdbx_strand_id
1 'polypeptide(L)'
;MKILTFDIEEWFHILDNKKTKSVKEWNKFDSRIHLGMDLIYDVLQKTKKSATFFVVGWMAEKHPNIIREISERGYEIGSHTHLHQLAYNQDRTTFFNDVEKSIKTLE
;
A
#
# COMPACT_ATOMS: atom_id res chain seq x y z
N MET A 1 -19.37 15.30 -6.25
CA MET A 1 -18.38 14.27 -6.63
C MET A 1 -18.11 13.39 -5.42
N LYS A 2 -18.03 12.10 -5.60
CA LYS A 2 -17.61 11.14 -4.56
C LYS A 2 -16.35 10.42 -5.05
N ILE A 3 -15.32 10.39 -4.21
CA ILE A 3 -14.05 9.72 -4.50
C ILE A 3 -13.93 8.54 -3.55
N LEU A 4 -13.61 7.37 -4.11
CA LEU A 4 -13.36 6.15 -3.35
C LEU A 4 -11.87 5.84 -3.41
N THR A 5 -11.26 5.65 -2.26
CA THR A 5 -9.86 5.29 -2.14
C THR A 5 -9.68 4.10 -1.21
N PHE A 6 -8.63 3.34 -1.45
CA PHE A 6 -8.20 2.25 -0.58
C PHE A 6 -6.72 2.41 -0.27
N ASP A 7 -6.37 2.31 1.00
CA ASP A 7 -4.99 2.20 1.43
C ASP A 7 -4.59 0.73 1.38
N ILE A 8 -3.63 0.43 0.50
CA ILE A 8 -3.20 -0.94 0.24
C ILE A 8 -1.92 -1.21 1.03
N GLU A 9 -2.11 -1.87 2.15
CA GLU A 9 -1.09 -2.19 3.14
C GLU A 9 -1.38 -3.53 3.81
N GLU A 10 -0.34 -4.14 4.37
CA GLU A 10 -0.49 -5.35 5.16
C GLU A 10 -1.02 -5.03 6.56
N TRP A 11 -1.67 -5.99 7.18
CA TRP A 11 -2.19 -5.86 8.54
C TRP A 11 -1.12 -5.49 9.57
N PHE A 12 0.13 -5.86 9.32
CA PHE A 12 1.26 -5.56 10.22
C PHE A 12 1.88 -4.17 9.99
N HIS A 13 1.38 -3.37 9.05
CA HIS A 13 1.78 -1.96 8.90
C HIS A 13 1.13 -1.02 9.93
N ILE A 14 0.33 -1.57 10.86
CA ILE A 14 -0.29 -0.81 11.94
C ILE A 14 0.78 -0.24 12.88
N LEU A 15 0.83 1.08 12.98
CA LEU A 15 1.90 1.80 13.70
C LEU A 15 1.83 1.69 15.22
N ASP A 16 0.64 1.51 15.78
CA ASP A 16 0.41 1.50 17.23
C ASP A 16 0.70 0.14 17.90
N ASN A 17 0.99 -0.88 17.13
CA ASN A 17 1.27 -2.20 17.67
C ASN A 17 2.78 -2.40 17.85
N LYS A 18 3.20 -2.56 19.12
CA LYS A 18 4.62 -2.77 19.46
C LYS A 18 5.26 -3.96 18.76
N LYS A 19 4.48 -5.03 18.50
CA LYS A 19 4.98 -6.26 17.85
C LYS A 19 5.21 -6.09 16.35
N THR A 20 4.51 -5.16 15.71
CA THR A 20 4.59 -4.92 14.26
C THR A 20 5.31 -3.63 13.89
N LYS A 21 5.72 -2.83 14.88
CA LYS A 21 6.33 -1.51 14.69
C LYS A 21 7.67 -1.55 13.94
N SER A 22 8.44 -2.63 14.07
CA SER A 22 9.77 -2.74 13.46
C SER A 22 9.69 -3.31 12.05
N VAL A 23 10.18 -2.55 11.06
CA VAL A 23 10.28 -2.98 9.66
C VAL A 23 11.04 -4.31 9.51
N LYS A 24 12.06 -4.53 10.37
CA LYS A 24 12.87 -5.76 10.35
C LYS A 24 12.05 -7.02 10.66
N GLU A 25 10.95 -6.87 11.38
CA GLU A 25 10.08 -7.99 11.76
C GLU A 25 9.02 -8.31 10.69
N TRP A 26 8.76 -7.39 9.76
CA TRP A 26 7.67 -7.54 8.80
C TRP A 26 7.76 -8.79 7.93
N ASN A 27 8.96 -9.22 7.58
CA ASN A 27 9.15 -10.45 6.79
C ASN A 27 8.75 -11.74 7.52
N LYS A 28 8.54 -11.68 8.84
CA LYS A 28 8.15 -12.83 9.67
C LYS A 28 6.64 -13.02 9.72
N PHE A 29 5.86 -12.01 9.30
CA PHE A 29 4.40 -12.06 9.37
C PHE A 29 3.80 -12.64 8.08
N ASP A 30 2.73 -13.41 8.24
CA ASP A 30 1.99 -13.94 7.10
C ASP A 30 1.28 -12.82 6.34
N SER A 31 1.47 -12.78 5.03
CA SER A 31 0.77 -11.84 4.16
C SER A 31 -0.69 -12.22 4.01
N ARG A 32 -1.58 -11.22 4.08
CA ARG A 32 -3.02 -11.36 3.85
C ARG A 32 -3.54 -10.41 2.76
N ILE A 33 -2.64 -9.69 2.12
CA ILE A 33 -3.03 -8.65 1.16
C ILE A 33 -3.83 -9.21 -0.02
N HIS A 34 -3.52 -10.41 -0.50
CA HIS A 34 -4.23 -11.04 -1.61
C HIS A 34 -5.71 -11.25 -1.30
N LEU A 35 -6.04 -11.70 -0.09
CA LEU A 35 -7.44 -11.88 0.34
C LEU A 35 -8.19 -10.54 0.36
N GLY A 36 -7.54 -9.48 0.86
CA GLY A 36 -8.11 -8.13 0.87
C GLY A 36 -8.35 -7.61 -0.54
N MET A 37 -7.39 -7.79 -1.44
CA MET A 37 -7.50 -7.34 -2.82
C MET A 37 -8.65 -8.05 -3.55
N ASP A 38 -8.80 -9.36 -3.39
CA ASP A 38 -9.89 -10.12 -4.00
C ASP A 38 -11.27 -9.60 -3.57
N LEU A 39 -11.43 -9.29 -2.27
CA LEU A 39 -12.67 -8.71 -1.75
C LEU A 39 -12.96 -7.32 -2.33
N ILE A 40 -11.94 -6.47 -2.43
CA ILE A 40 -12.08 -5.12 -3.01
C ILE A 40 -12.47 -5.22 -4.48
N TYR A 41 -11.80 -6.06 -5.26
CA TYR A 41 -12.12 -6.25 -6.67
C TYR A 41 -13.55 -6.76 -6.88
N ASP A 42 -14.00 -7.70 -6.07
CA ASP A 42 -15.36 -8.22 -6.14
C ASP A 42 -16.40 -7.11 -5.91
N VAL A 43 -16.19 -6.28 -4.88
CA VAL A 43 -17.08 -5.14 -4.58
C VAL A 43 -17.09 -4.13 -5.73
N LEU A 44 -15.92 -3.74 -6.24
CA LEU A 44 -15.80 -2.76 -7.32
C LEU A 44 -16.43 -3.27 -8.61
N GLN A 45 -16.24 -4.55 -8.93
CA GLN A 45 -16.85 -5.17 -10.11
C GLN A 45 -18.39 -5.22 -10.01
N LYS A 46 -18.92 -5.66 -8.86
CA LYS A 46 -20.37 -5.73 -8.63
C LYS A 46 -21.05 -4.37 -8.65
N THR A 47 -20.38 -3.36 -8.12
CA THR A 47 -20.91 -2.00 -8.06
C THR A 47 -20.62 -1.16 -9.30
N LYS A 48 -19.77 -1.64 -10.19
CA LYS A 48 -19.29 -0.92 -11.39
C LYS A 48 -18.68 0.44 -11.04
N LYS A 49 -17.95 0.49 -9.93
CA LYS A 49 -17.26 1.71 -9.45
C LYS A 49 -15.76 1.62 -9.70
N SER A 50 -15.16 2.79 -9.86
CA SER A 50 -13.70 2.95 -9.88
C SER A 50 -13.19 3.42 -8.51
N ALA A 51 -11.90 3.26 -8.30
CA ALA A 51 -11.22 3.69 -7.08
C ALA A 51 -9.76 4.06 -7.36
N THR A 52 -9.15 4.77 -6.43
CA THR A 52 -7.71 5.01 -6.36
C THR A 52 -7.13 4.14 -5.26
N PHE A 53 -6.04 3.45 -5.57
CA PHE A 53 -5.33 2.56 -4.65
C PHE A 53 -4.04 3.23 -4.21
N PHE A 54 -3.95 3.65 -2.94
CA PHE A 54 -2.73 4.17 -2.34
C PHE A 54 -1.93 3.01 -1.75
N VAL A 55 -0.78 2.72 -2.33
CA VAL A 55 -0.02 1.49 -2.06
C VAL A 55 1.24 1.78 -1.27
N VAL A 56 1.45 1.04 -0.19
CA VAL A 56 2.72 1.05 0.57
C VAL A 56 3.82 0.41 -0.28
N GLY A 57 4.90 1.16 -0.54
CA GLY A 57 5.98 0.74 -1.44
C GLY A 57 6.65 -0.56 -1.01
N TRP A 58 6.86 -0.77 0.30
CA TRP A 58 7.40 -2.03 0.81
C TRP A 58 6.55 -3.23 0.40
N MET A 59 5.22 -3.10 0.50
CA MET A 59 4.29 -4.14 0.07
C MET A 59 4.36 -4.37 -1.45
N ALA A 60 4.48 -3.29 -2.23
CA ALA A 60 4.61 -3.36 -3.68
C ALA A 60 5.89 -4.10 -4.12
N GLU A 61 7.03 -3.88 -3.43
CA GLU A 61 8.26 -4.65 -3.67
C GLU A 61 8.09 -6.15 -3.43
N LYS A 62 7.31 -6.53 -2.43
CA LYS A 62 7.05 -7.94 -2.09
C LYS A 62 6.06 -8.60 -3.04
N HIS A 63 5.09 -7.83 -3.54
CA HIS A 63 3.98 -8.34 -4.34
C HIS A 63 3.77 -7.50 -5.62
N PRO A 64 4.77 -7.45 -6.53
CA PRO A 64 4.65 -6.65 -7.75
C PRO A 64 3.50 -7.08 -8.67
N ASN A 65 3.05 -8.31 -8.55
CA ASN A 65 1.88 -8.82 -9.27
C ASN A 65 0.58 -8.08 -8.89
N ILE A 66 0.46 -7.65 -7.63
CA ILE A 66 -0.71 -6.87 -7.18
C ILE A 66 -0.75 -5.52 -7.91
N ILE A 67 0.39 -4.85 -8.04
CA ILE A 67 0.48 -3.56 -8.73
C ILE A 67 0.10 -3.70 -10.20
N ARG A 68 0.61 -4.74 -10.87
CA ARG A 68 0.24 -5.03 -12.26
C ARG A 68 -1.26 -5.27 -12.41
N GLU A 69 -1.85 -6.07 -11.52
CA GLU A 69 -3.27 -6.37 -11.55
C GLU A 69 -4.14 -5.12 -11.36
N ILE A 70 -3.79 -4.22 -10.41
CA ILE A 70 -4.49 -2.94 -10.22
C ILE A 70 -4.45 -2.14 -11.52
N SER A 71 -3.28 -2.03 -12.13
CA SER A 71 -3.07 -1.30 -13.39
C SER A 71 -3.85 -1.93 -14.56
N GLU A 72 -3.77 -3.24 -14.73
CA GLU A 72 -4.46 -3.96 -15.80
C GLU A 72 -5.99 -3.86 -15.68
N ARG A 73 -6.51 -3.76 -14.46
CA ARG A 73 -7.93 -3.50 -14.22
C ARG A 73 -8.34 -2.05 -14.46
N GLY A 74 -7.39 -1.15 -14.77
CA GLY A 74 -7.65 0.24 -15.09
C GLY A 74 -7.89 1.15 -13.88
N TYR A 75 -7.49 0.73 -12.68
CA TYR A 75 -7.58 1.57 -11.49
C TYR A 75 -6.36 2.48 -11.35
N GLU A 76 -6.57 3.64 -10.72
CA GLU A 76 -5.50 4.58 -10.42
C GLU A 76 -4.66 4.09 -9.24
N ILE A 77 -3.33 4.27 -9.34
CA ILE A 77 -2.38 3.91 -8.29
C ILE A 77 -1.69 5.18 -7.79
N GLY A 78 -1.66 5.33 -6.47
CA GLY A 78 -0.92 6.38 -5.78
C GLY A 78 0.03 5.81 -4.73
N SER A 79 0.98 6.63 -4.30
CA SER A 79 1.92 6.28 -3.22
C SER A 79 1.28 6.45 -1.85
N HIS A 80 1.49 5.46 -0.97
CA HIS A 80 1.20 5.54 0.47
C HIS A 80 2.49 5.47 1.29
N THR A 81 3.54 6.18 0.85
CA THR A 81 4.92 6.10 1.34
C THR A 81 5.55 4.72 1.11
N HIS A 82 6.85 4.57 1.41
CA HIS A 82 7.53 3.29 1.24
C HIS A 82 7.45 2.41 2.49
N LEU A 83 7.75 2.99 3.65
CA LEU A 83 7.80 2.26 4.93
C LEU A 83 6.64 2.58 5.88
N HIS A 84 5.65 3.36 5.44
CA HIS A 84 4.47 3.69 6.24
C HIS A 84 4.82 4.27 7.63
N GLN A 85 5.85 5.10 7.71
CA GLN A 85 6.29 5.72 8.96
C GLN A 85 5.63 7.09 9.14
N LEU A 86 5.41 7.49 10.40
CA LEU A 86 4.83 8.79 10.71
C LEU A 86 5.72 9.93 10.23
N ALA A 87 5.20 10.82 9.41
CA ALA A 87 5.97 11.90 8.80
C ALA A 87 6.62 12.82 9.83
N TYR A 88 5.93 13.09 10.93
CA TYR A 88 6.45 13.95 12.01
C TYR A 88 7.59 13.32 12.83
N ASN A 89 7.83 12.02 12.68
CA ASN A 89 8.98 11.31 13.28
C ASN A 89 10.19 11.23 12.36
N GLN A 90 10.11 11.83 11.18
CA GLN A 90 11.15 11.82 10.17
C GLN A 90 11.69 13.24 9.93
N ASP A 91 12.99 13.35 9.62
CA ASP A 91 13.50 14.59 9.05
C ASP A 91 13.10 14.72 7.58
N ARG A 92 13.29 15.91 7.02
CA ARG A 92 12.90 16.21 5.64
C ARG A 92 13.58 15.28 4.63
N THR A 93 14.85 14.99 4.79
CA THR A 93 15.62 14.14 3.86
C THR A 93 15.14 12.70 3.90
N THR A 94 14.93 12.16 5.10
CA THR A 94 14.43 10.79 5.28
C THR A 94 13.03 10.64 4.67
N PHE A 95 12.15 11.59 4.92
CA PHE A 95 10.79 11.57 4.34
C PHE A 95 10.82 11.68 2.81
N PHE A 96 11.62 12.60 2.26
CA PHE A 96 11.78 12.74 0.82
C PHE A 96 12.25 11.45 0.16
N ASN A 97 13.30 10.83 0.71
CA ASN A 97 13.86 9.58 0.17
C ASN A 97 12.85 8.43 0.24
N ASP A 98 12.07 8.35 1.30
CA ASP A 98 11.01 7.34 1.44
C ASP A 98 9.93 7.49 0.37
N VAL A 99 9.45 8.69 0.17
CA VAL A 99 8.42 8.98 -0.87
C VAL A 99 8.98 8.73 -2.28
N GLU A 100 10.20 9.20 -2.55
CA GLU A 100 10.87 8.97 -3.85
C GLU A 100 11.03 7.47 -4.14
N LYS A 101 11.46 6.70 -3.15
CA LYS A 101 11.57 5.25 -3.28
C LYS A 101 10.21 4.60 -3.57
N SER A 102 9.17 5.03 -2.86
CA SER A 102 7.80 4.54 -3.11
C SER A 102 7.36 4.78 -4.55
N ILE A 103 7.54 6.00 -5.05
CA ILE A 103 7.17 6.36 -6.43
C ILE A 103 7.90 5.47 -7.43
N LYS A 104 9.23 5.33 -7.29
CA LYS A 104 10.04 4.47 -8.17
C LYS A 104 9.61 3.00 -8.14
N THR A 105 9.18 2.52 -6.98
CA THR A 105 8.71 1.13 -6.82
C THR A 105 7.39 0.90 -7.55
N LEU A 106 6.53 1.91 -7.59
CA LEU A 106 5.19 1.82 -8.20
C LEU A 106 5.18 2.07 -9.72
N GLU A 107 6.22 2.69 -10.24
CA GLU A 107 6.40 2.91 -11.68
C GLU A 107 6.80 1.60 -12.39
#